data_8dc578b24a858fcab31dfef46b437761
#
_entry.id   8dc578b24a858fcab31dfef46b437761
#
_cell.length_a   1.000
_cell.length_b   1.000
_cell.length_c   1.000
_cell.angle_alpha   90.00
_cell.angle_beta   90.00
_cell.angle_gamma   90.00
#
_symmetry.space_group_name_H-M   'P 1'
#
loop_
_entity.id
_entity.type
_entity.pdbx_description
1 polymer ?
#
loop_
_entity_poly.entity_id
_entity_poly.type
_entity_poly.pdbx_seq_one_letter_code
_entity_poly.pdbx_strand_id
1 'polypeptide(L)'
;MLELHDVILKPLKQTVSLTVSEGQLACISGPKGAGKTTLLRAILGLLPIEGGHISYDGELLSPLSASYFRRFMSYVPSRLVPLPGQDRICDVLAPLQPSAGKSPLRFLWEVPQGDEKRTEPWSSLTLQEQYLELLRMVAVRQSRLVLIDEPAAELDWDSHAEFMNLLRQLTDSGSAVLVVSNLPSVLGMTDNVVHLGQ
;
A
#
# COMPACT_ATOMS: atom_id res chain seq x y z
N MET A 1 11.26 -3.51 9.08
CA MET A 1 10.66 -2.52 10.01
C MET A 1 10.75 -1.13 9.40
N LEU A 2 9.64 -0.38 9.34
CA LEU A 2 9.61 1.03 8.94
C LEU A 2 9.60 1.91 10.18
N GLU A 3 10.43 2.95 10.20
CA GLU A 3 10.50 3.91 11.29
C GLU A 3 10.48 5.34 10.75
N LEU A 4 9.60 6.15 11.29
CA LEU A 4 9.52 7.59 11.11
C LEU A 4 9.91 8.25 12.43
N HIS A 5 10.90 9.11 12.41
CA HIS A 5 11.39 9.83 13.57
C HIS A 5 11.27 11.33 13.35
N ASP A 6 10.34 11.96 14.07
CA ASP A 6 10.11 13.40 14.04
C ASP A 6 10.02 14.00 12.64
N VAL A 7 9.35 13.26 11.74
CA VAL A 7 9.25 13.64 10.32
C VAL A 7 8.40 14.89 10.17
N ILE A 8 8.98 15.90 9.52
CA ILE A 8 8.34 17.18 9.19
C ILE A 8 8.23 17.28 7.68
N LEU A 9 7.03 17.59 7.20
CA LEU A 9 6.70 17.73 5.77
C LEU A 9 5.78 18.93 5.54
N LYS A 10 5.96 19.66 4.47
CA LYS A 10 4.86 20.49 3.94
C LYS A 10 3.84 19.58 3.22
N PRO A 11 2.55 19.68 3.45
CA PRO A 11 1.81 20.66 4.26
C PRO A 11 1.48 20.19 5.69
N LEU A 12 2.16 19.16 6.22
CA LEU A 12 1.93 18.71 7.59
C LEU A 12 2.27 19.83 8.57
N LYS A 13 1.34 20.12 9.47
CA LYS A 13 1.53 21.12 10.54
C LYS A 13 2.06 20.51 11.83
N GLN A 14 2.32 19.22 11.81
CA GLN A 14 2.76 18.45 12.98
C GLN A 14 3.93 17.54 12.62
N THR A 15 4.70 17.20 13.62
CA THR A 15 5.76 16.20 13.54
C THR A 15 5.13 14.81 13.60
N VAL A 16 5.64 13.88 12.80
CA VAL A 16 5.14 12.51 12.73
C VAL A 16 6.23 11.53 13.14
N SER A 17 5.94 10.74 14.17
CA SER A 17 6.75 9.60 14.58
C SER A 17 5.88 8.34 14.58
N LEU A 18 6.35 7.27 13.92
CA LEU A 18 5.62 6.02 13.75
C LEU A 18 6.60 4.88 13.51
N THR A 19 6.34 3.74 14.12
CA THR A 19 7.05 2.49 13.85
C THR A 19 6.06 1.43 13.37
N VAL A 20 6.42 0.71 12.30
CA VAL A 20 5.64 -0.42 11.78
C VAL A 20 6.58 -1.61 11.60
N SER A 21 6.39 -2.64 12.43
CA SER A 21 7.18 -3.87 12.39
C SER A 21 6.58 -4.88 11.41
N GLU A 22 7.35 -5.93 11.10
CA GLU A 22 6.85 -7.07 10.31
C GLU A 22 5.61 -7.69 10.98
N GLY A 23 4.60 -8.00 10.19
CA GLY A 23 3.31 -8.54 10.64
C GLY A 23 2.41 -7.52 11.33
N GLN A 24 2.79 -6.25 11.42
CA GLN A 24 1.96 -5.21 12.02
C GLN A 24 1.17 -4.41 10.98
N LEU A 25 -0.03 -4.00 11.39
CA LEU A 25 -0.89 -3.07 10.67
C LEU A 25 -0.91 -1.73 11.40
N ALA A 26 -0.40 -0.68 10.76
CA ALA A 26 -0.52 0.69 11.24
C ALA A 26 -1.45 1.52 10.36
N CYS A 27 -2.09 2.53 10.94
CA CYS A 27 -3.00 3.41 10.22
C CYS A 27 -2.61 4.88 10.37
N ILE A 28 -2.71 5.60 9.27
CA ILE A 28 -2.70 7.06 9.25
C ILE A 28 -4.13 7.52 8.99
N SER A 29 -4.70 8.27 9.94
CA SER A 29 -6.03 8.85 9.79
C SER A 29 -5.99 10.39 9.83
N GLY A 30 -7.07 11.03 9.43
CA GLY A 30 -7.18 12.49 9.47
C GLY A 30 -8.05 13.03 8.34
N PRO A 31 -8.39 14.33 8.38
CA PRO A 31 -9.26 14.96 7.40
C PRO A 31 -8.64 14.97 5.99
N LYS A 32 -9.48 15.24 5.00
CA LYS A 32 -9.02 15.45 3.63
C LYS A 32 -8.08 16.66 3.58
N GLY A 33 -6.95 16.52 2.91
CA GLY A 33 -5.93 17.58 2.84
C GLY A 33 -4.94 17.59 4.01
N ALA A 34 -5.05 16.71 5.00
CA ALA A 34 -4.10 16.62 6.14
C ALA A 34 -2.68 16.15 5.75
N GLY A 35 -2.44 15.81 4.49
CA GLY A 35 -1.10 15.39 4.04
C GLY A 35 -0.84 13.88 4.11
N LYS A 36 -1.87 13.04 4.29
CA LYS A 36 -1.75 11.57 4.38
C LYS A 36 -1.00 10.97 3.19
N THR A 37 -1.48 11.22 1.97
CA THR A 37 -0.81 10.78 0.72
C THR A 37 0.59 11.38 0.57
N THR A 38 0.80 12.62 1.03
CA THR A 38 2.12 13.28 1.02
C THR A 38 3.10 12.52 1.88
N LEU A 39 2.67 12.07 3.07
CA LEU A 39 3.49 11.25 3.96
C LEU A 39 3.83 9.89 3.32
N LEU A 40 2.86 9.20 2.69
CA LEU A 40 3.16 7.96 1.96
C LEU A 40 4.18 8.18 0.84
N ARG A 41 4.08 9.29 0.11
CA ARG A 41 5.05 9.62 -0.96
C ARG A 41 6.44 9.93 -0.41
N ALA A 42 6.53 10.52 0.79
CA ALA A 42 7.81 10.74 1.46
C ALA A 42 8.42 9.40 1.91
N ILE A 43 7.62 8.47 2.43
CA ILE A 43 8.07 7.11 2.78
C ILE A 43 8.58 6.36 1.54
N LEU A 44 7.98 6.58 0.37
CA LEU A 44 8.46 6.05 -0.90
C LEU A 44 9.73 6.75 -1.42
N GLY A 45 10.20 7.80 -0.75
CA GLY A 45 11.32 8.61 -1.21
C GLY A 45 11.03 9.41 -2.49
N LEU A 46 9.75 9.72 -2.74
CA LEU A 46 9.30 10.53 -3.89
C LEU A 46 9.20 12.01 -3.56
N LEU A 47 9.17 12.34 -2.27
CA LEU A 47 9.14 13.71 -1.75
C LEU A 47 10.18 13.87 -0.65
N PRO A 48 10.89 15.01 -0.60
CA PRO A 48 11.81 15.31 0.49
C PRO A 48 11.06 15.61 1.78
N ILE A 49 11.69 15.31 2.91
CA ILE A 49 11.27 15.73 4.23
C ILE A 49 12.03 17.02 4.63
N GLU A 50 11.45 17.86 5.49
CA GLU A 50 12.06 19.10 5.96
C GLU A 50 12.81 18.90 7.29
N GLY A 51 12.47 17.86 8.04
CA GLY A 51 13.10 17.52 9.32
C GLY A 51 12.83 16.09 9.72
N GLY A 52 13.57 15.61 10.70
CA GLY A 52 13.51 14.22 11.14
C GLY A 52 14.20 13.28 10.17
N HIS A 53 13.84 11.99 10.26
CA HIS A 53 14.34 10.98 9.32
C HIS A 53 13.35 9.84 9.18
N ILE A 54 13.48 9.11 8.06
CA ILE A 54 12.76 7.88 7.79
C ILE A 54 13.82 6.79 7.62
N SER A 55 13.64 5.65 8.26
CA SER A 55 14.50 4.47 8.09
C SER A 55 13.69 3.24 7.73
N TYR A 56 14.35 2.33 7.05
CA TYR A 56 13.82 1.02 6.72
C TYR A 56 14.86 -0.04 7.10
N ASP A 57 14.52 -0.96 8.01
CA ASP A 57 15.42 -1.95 8.60
C ASP A 57 16.69 -1.32 9.18
N GLY A 58 16.59 -0.14 9.82
CA GLY A 58 17.70 0.61 10.40
C GLY A 58 18.51 1.43 9.39
N GLU A 59 18.25 1.32 8.09
CA GLU A 59 18.94 2.10 7.07
C GLU A 59 18.14 3.36 6.70
N LEU A 60 18.81 4.51 6.65
CA LEU A 60 18.17 5.79 6.36
C LEU A 60 17.68 5.87 4.92
N LEU A 61 16.44 6.30 4.77
CA LEU A 61 15.87 6.64 3.47
C LEU A 61 16.46 7.98 2.99
N SER A 62 17.13 7.91 1.87
CA SER A 62 17.71 9.07 1.18
C SER A 62 17.34 9.03 -0.31
N PRO A 63 17.54 10.12 -1.06
CA PRO A 63 17.34 10.10 -2.51
C PRO A 63 18.17 9.01 -3.23
N LEU A 64 19.33 8.67 -2.68
CA LEU A 64 20.22 7.64 -3.26
C LEU A 64 19.73 6.22 -2.94
N SER A 65 19.23 5.97 -1.73
CA SER A 65 18.76 4.64 -1.29
C SER A 65 17.30 4.36 -1.64
N ALA A 66 16.50 5.37 -1.94
CA ALA A 66 15.06 5.25 -2.17
C ALA A 66 14.70 4.24 -3.28
N SER A 67 15.47 4.21 -4.39
CA SER A 67 15.23 3.27 -5.49
C SER A 67 15.46 1.82 -5.08
N TYR A 68 16.42 1.59 -4.19
CA TYR A 68 16.70 0.27 -3.61
C TYR A 68 15.56 -0.19 -2.72
N PHE A 69 15.11 0.66 -1.79
CA PHE A 69 14.02 0.31 -0.87
C PHE A 69 12.69 0.03 -1.57
N ARG A 70 12.34 0.78 -2.62
CA ARG A 70 11.12 0.54 -3.40
C ARG A 70 11.02 -0.86 -4.01
N ARG A 71 12.12 -1.62 -4.14
CA ARG A 71 12.07 -3.02 -4.58
C ARG A 71 11.39 -3.95 -3.59
N PHE A 72 11.39 -3.59 -2.31
CA PHE A 72 10.78 -4.36 -1.21
C PHE A 72 9.43 -3.80 -0.77
N MET A 73 9.00 -2.71 -1.38
CA MET A 73 7.75 -2.02 -1.08
C MET A 73 6.72 -2.26 -2.17
N SER A 74 5.46 -2.31 -1.76
CA SER A 74 4.32 -2.17 -2.66
C SER A 74 3.50 -0.96 -2.26
N TYR A 75 2.98 -0.26 -3.26
CA TYR A 75 2.10 0.89 -3.05
C TYR A 75 0.80 0.69 -3.80
N VAL A 76 -0.31 0.75 -3.08
CA VAL A 76 -1.67 0.72 -3.62
C VAL A 76 -2.22 2.13 -3.54
N PRO A 77 -2.33 2.84 -4.69
CA PRO A 77 -2.88 4.19 -4.72
C PRO A 77 -4.40 4.17 -4.53
N SER A 78 -4.98 5.24 -4.03
CA SER A 78 -6.43 5.44 -3.94
C SER A 78 -7.11 5.37 -5.32
N ARG A 79 -6.38 5.68 -6.38
CA ARG A 79 -6.79 5.57 -7.77
C ARG A 79 -5.60 5.27 -8.66
N LEU A 80 -5.70 4.21 -9.45
CA LEU A 80 -4.73 3.89 -10.49
C LEU A 80 -5.20 4.45 -11.83
N VAL A 81 -4.31 5.17 -12.50
CA VAL A 81 -4.49 5.58 -13.90
C VAL A 81 -3.53 4.74 -14.73
N PRO A 82 -4.02 3.88 -15.64
CA PRO A 82 -3.16 3.09 -16.50
C PRO A 82 -2.25 3.97 -17.37
N LEU A 83 -1.07 3.46 -17.70
CA LEU A 83 -0.20 4.14 -18.65
C LEU A 83 -0.80 4.10 -20.06
N PRO A 84 -0.56 5.11 -20.90
CA PRO A 84 -1.02 5.10 -22.29
C PRO A 84 -0.59 3.83 -23.03
N GLY A 85 -1.54 3.11 -23.62
CA GLY A 85 -1.32 1.82 -24.29
C GLY A 85 -1.22 0.60 -23.39
N GLN A 86 -1.41 0.76 -22.07
CA GLN A 86 -1.47 -0.31 -21.07
C GLN A 86 -2.79 -0.20 -20.30
N ASP A 87 -3.88 -0.25 -21.01
CA ASP A 87 -5.22 -0.01 -20.49
C ASP A 87 -6.03 -1.28 -20.25
N ARG A 88 -5.49 -2.45 -20.60
CA ARG A 88 -6.12 -3.76 -20.31
C ARG A 88 -5.78 -4.19 -18.89
N ILE A 89 -6.67 -4.99 -18.29
CA ILE A 89 -6.47 -5.53 -16.92
C ILE A 89 -5.15 -6.29 -16.84
N CYS A 90 -4.85 -7.17 -17.78
CA CYS A 90 -3.59 -7.92 -17.80
C CYS A 90 -2.35 -7.02 -17.90
N ASP A 91 -2.40 -5.94 -18.67
CA ASP A 91 -1.27 -5.03 -18.86
C ASP A 91 -0.99 -4.20 -17.59
N VAL A 92 -2.06 -3.80 -16.88
CA VAL A 92 -1.96 -3.05 -15.62
C VAL A 92 -1.39 -3.93 -14.51
N LEU A 93 -1.80 -5.21 -14.45
CA LEU A 93 -1.40 -6.13 -13.39
C LEU A 93 -0.04 -6.81 -13.67
N ALA A 94 0.40 -6.91 -14.92
CA ALA A 94 1.63 -7.59 -15.30
C ALA A 94 2.89 -7.14 -14.51
N PRO A 95 3.14 -5.83 -14.26
CA PRO A 95 4.28 -5.39 -13.48
C PRO A 95 4.26 -5.83 -12.01
N LEU A 96 3.08 -6.19 -11.50
CA LEU A 96 2.89 -6.61 -10.11
C LEU A 96 3.07 -8.11 -9.93
N GLN A 97 3.06 -8.89 -11.03
CA GLN A 97 3.23 -10.34 -10.97
C GLN A 97 4.61 -10.72 -10.41
N PRO A 98 4.69 -11.70 -9.52
CA PRO A 98 5.97 -12.18 -9.03
C PRO A 98 6.78 -12.76 -10.19
N SER A 99 8.07 -12.42 -10.24
CA SER A 99 9.00 -12.98 -11.23
C SER A 99 8.97 -14.50 -11.18
N ALA A 100 8.80 -15.14 -12.33
CA ALA A 100 8.72 -16.60 -12.43
C ALA A 100 9.91 -17.26 -11.72
N GLY A 101 9.64 -18.05 -10.70
CA GLY A 101 10.61 -18.93 -10.05
C GLY A 101 11.01 -18.64 -8.61
N LYS A 102 10.49 -17.57 -7.95
CA LYS A 102 10.94 -17.19 -6.61
C LYS A 102 9.89 -17.15 -5.50
N SER A 103 8.63 -17.44 -5.77
CA SER A 103 7.61 -17.45 -4.70
C SER A 103 7.25 -18.88 -4.29
N PRO A 104 7.49 -19.27 -3.03
CA PRO A 104 7.03 -20.55 -2.50
C PRO A 104 5.50 -20.67 -2.44
N LEU A 105 4.76 -19.56 -2.54
CA LEU A 105 3.30 -19.52 -2.49
C LEU A 105 2.60 -19.70 -3.85
N ARG A 106 3.35 -19.99 -4.90
CA ARG A 106 2.77 -20.30 -6.23
C ARG A 106 1.70 -21.41 -6.18
N PHE A 107 1.73 -22.26 -5.14
CA PHE A 107 0.75 -23.34 -4.95
C PHE A 107 -0.54 -22.90 -4.22
N LEU A 108 -0.53 -21.76 -3.54
CA LEU A 108 -1.71 -21.24 -2.84
C LEU A 108 -2.53 -20.28 -3.73
N TRP A 109 -1.90 -19.79 -4.77
CA TRP A 109 -2.51 -18.94 -5.78
C TRP A 109 -2.53 -19.68 -7.11
N GLU A 110 -3.48 -20.56 -7.28
CA GLU A 110 -3.98 -20.82 -8.62
C GLU A 110 -4.64 -19.52 -9.08
N VAL A 111 -3.85 -18.66 -9.76
CA VAL A 111 -4.46 -17.71 -10.70
C VAL A 111 -5.40 -18.58 -11.53
N PRO A 112 -6.72 -18.38 -11.44
CA PRO A 112 -7.64 -19.18 -12.25
C PRO A 112 -7.10 -19.14 -13.67
N GLN A 113 -6.86 -20.31 -14.28
CA GLN A 113 -6.25 -20.42 -15.62
C GLN A 113 -7.07 -19.70 -16.73
N GLY A 114 -8.17 -19.05 -16.35
CA GLY A 114 -8.96 -18.13 -17.16
C GLY A 114 -8.48 -16.67 -17.18
N ASP A 115 -7.65 -16.25 -16.20
CA ASP A 115 -7.23 -14.85 -16.10
C ASP A 115 -6.00 -14.49 -16.94
N GLU A 116 -5.32 -15.44 -17.55
CA GLU A 116 -4.18 -15.20 -18.44
C GLU A 116 -4.52 -14.31 -19.66
N LYS A 117 -5.81 -14.02 -19.86
CA LYS A 117 -6.31 -13.22 -20.98
C LYS A 117 -7.39 -12.22 -20.60
N ARG A 118 -7.32 -11.62 -19.39
CA ARG A 118 -8.21 -10.49 -19.09
C ARG A 118 -7.82 -9.30 -19.98
N THR A 119 -8.33 -9.35 -21.21
CA THR A 119 -8.09 -8.34 -22.25
C THR A 119 -9.09 -7.19 -22.17
N GLU A 120 -10.04 -7.27 -21.23
CA GLU A 120 -11.01 -6.22 -20.98
C GLU A 120 -10.28 -4.94 -20.52
N PRO A 121 -10.82 -3.76 -20.87
CA PRO A 121 -10.27 -2.51 -20.40
C PRO A 121 -10.27 -2.43 -18.88
N TRP A 122 -9.21 -1.88 -18.28
CA TRP A 122 -9.14 -1.60 -16.83
C TRP A 122 -10.32 -0.75 -16.36
N SER A 123 -10.80 0.15 -17.22
CA SER A 123 -11.96 0.99 -16.97
C SER A 123 -13.31 0.26 -16.95
N SER A 124 -13.37 -1.01 -17.35
CA SER A 124 -14.60 -1.82 -17.22
C SER A 124 -14.85 -2.26 -15.79
N LEU A 125 -13.81 -2.26 -14.95
CA LEU A 125 -13.91 -2.52 -13.53
C LEU A 125 -14.40 -1.27 -12.80
N THR A 126 -15.25 -1.47 -11.79
CA THR A 126 -15.56 -0.43 -10.81
C THR A 126 -14.30 -0.05 -10.02
N LEU A 127 -14.31 1.13 -9.39
CA LEU A 127 -13.17 1.56 -8.56
C LEU A 127 -12.87 0.57 -7.43
N GLN A 128 -13.90 -0.06 -6.87
CA GLN A 128 -13.77 -1.07 -5.83
C GLN A 128 -13.07 -2.33 -6.36
N GLU A 129 -13.51 -2.85 -7.50
CA GLU A 129 -12.90 -4.00 -8.15
C GLU A 129 -11.44 -3.72 -8.53
N GLN A 130 -11.16 -2.55 -9.11
CA GLN A 130 -9.79 -2.13 -9.42
C GLN A 130 -8.91 -2.16 -8.18
N TYR A 131 -9.43 -1.65 -7.07
CA TYR A 131 -8.70 -1.57 -5.81
C TYR A 131 -8.42 -2.96 -5.21
N LEU A 132 -9.43 -3.83 -5.19
CA LEU A 132 -9.27 -5.21 -4.72
C LEU A 132 -8.30 -6.02 -5.58
N GLU A 133 -8.36 -5.86 -6.91
CA GLU A 133 -7.39 -6.51 -7.81
C GLU A 133 -5.95 -6.09 -7.50
N LEU A 134 -5.69 -4.80 -7.27
CA LEU A 134 -4.37 -4.34 -6.87
C LEU A 134 -3.92 -4.94 -5.55
N LEU A 135 -4.81 -5.01 -4.55
CA LEU A 135 -4.49 -5.61 -3.26
C LEU A 135 -4.20 -7.11 -3.36
N ARG A 136 -5.00 -7.86 -4.13
CA ARG A 136 -4.74 -9.28 -4.40
C ARG A 136 -3.35 -9.48 -4.99
N MET A 137 -2.97 -8.67 -5.98
CA MET A 137 -1.65 -8.76 -6.59
C MET A 137 -0.52 -8.41 -5.61
N VAL A 138 -0.72 -7.42 -4.74
CA VAL A 138 0.24 -7.08 -3.70
C VAL A 138 0.40 -8.20 -2.68
N ALA A 139 -0.69 -8.89 -2.30
CA ALA A 139 -0.64 -10.04 -1.42
C ALA A 139 0.20 -11.19 -2.02
N VAL A 140 0.06 -11.42 -3.33
CA VAL A 140 0.88 -12.44 -4.05
C VAL A 140 2.36 -12.05 -4.10
N ARG A 141 2.66 -10.75 -4.22
CA ARG A 141 4.04 -10.26 -4.36
C ARG A 141 4.88 -10.44 -3.09
N GLN A 142 4.25 -10.56 -1.90
CA GLN A 142 4.94 -10.69 -0.62
C GLN A 142 5.96 -9.58 -0.35
N SER A 143 5.54 -8.35 -0.54
CA SER A 143 6.37 -7.19 -0.23
C SER A 143 6.60 -7.07 1.27
N ARG A 144 7.81 -6.68 1.69
CA ARG A 144 8.14 -6.50 3.11
C ARG A 144 7.42 -5.31 3.72
N LEU A 145 7.15 -4.28 2.92
CA LEU A 145 6.36 -3.11 3.31
C LEU A 145 5.26 -2.86 2.28
N VAL A 146 4.03 -2.74 2.75
CA VAL A 146 2.86 -2.43 1.92
C VAL A 146 2.28 -1.10 2.38
N LEU A 147 2.22 -0.15 1.46
CA LEU A 147 1.63 1.17 1.66
C LEU A 147 0.30 1.22 0.91
N ILE A 148 -0.78 1.54 1.60
CA ILE A 148 -2.14 1.54 1.06
C ILE A 148 -2.73 2.95 1.25
N ASP A 149 -3.01 3.63 0.14
CA ASP A 149 -3.55 4.98 0.16
C ASP A 149 -5.07 4.95 0.02
N GLU A 150 -5.75 5.33 1.07
CA GLU A 150 -7.19 5.56 1.22
C GLU A 150 -8.06 4.63 0.35
N PRO A 151 -8.43 3.42 0.83
CA PRO A 151 -9.35 2.55 0.12
C PRO A 151 -10.63 3.33 -0.19
N ALA A 152 -11.21 3.10 -1.35
CA ALA A 152 -12.43 3.79 -1.77
C ALA A 152 -13.42 3.85 -0.61
N ALA A 153 -13.82 5.07 -0.24
CA ALA A 153 -14.62 5.36 0.97
C ALA A 153 -16.00 4.66 0.97
N GLU A 154 -16.37 4.04 -0.14
CA GLU A 154 -17.67 3.43 -0.40
C GLU A 154 -17.51 1.97 -0.87
N LEU A 155 -16.74 1.16 -0.12
CA LEU A 155 -16.76 -0.29 -0.33
C LEU A 155 -18.15 -0.82 0.10
N ASP A 156 -18.80 -1.59 -0.77
CA ASP A 156 -19.96 -2.37 -0.37
C ASP A 156 -19.58 -3.44 0.66
N TRP A 157 -20.58 -4.11 1.24
CA TRP A 157 -20.32 -5.05 2.34
C TRP A 157 -19.36 -6.18 1.97
N ASP A 158 -19.52 -6.77 0.77
CA ASP A 158 -18.72 -7.91 0.33
C ASP A 158 -17.28 -7.46 0.02
N SER A 159 -17.10 -6.37 -0.70
CA SER A 159 -15.80 -5.77 -0.99
C SER A 159 -15.07 -5.33 0.27
N HIS A 160 -15.82 -4.82 1.28
CA HIS A 160 -15.26 -4.47 2.58
C HIS A 160 -14.73 -5.70 3.33
N ALA A 161 -15.50 -6.78 3.38
CA ALA A 161 -15.08 -8.02 4.03
C ALA A 161 -13.83 -8.60 3.36
N GLU A 162 -13.78 -8.59 2.03
CA GLU A 162 -12.61 -9.02 1.27
C GLU A 162 -11.40 -8.14 1.56
N PHE A 163 -11.56 -6.82 1.55
CA PHE A 163 -10.50 -5.87 1.89
C PHE A 163 -9.90 -6.17 3.27
N MET A 164 -10.74 -6.38 4.29
CA MET A 164 -10.29 -6.71 5.64
C MET A 164 -9.56 -8.04 5.70
N ASN A 165 -10.00 -9.04 4.93
CA ASN A 165 -9.30 -10.33 4.82
C ASN A 165 -7.93 -10.19 4.14
N LEU A 166 -7.83 -9.39 3.08
CA LEU A 166 -6.55 -9.13 2.41
C LEU A 166 -5.56 -8.42 3.33
N LEU A 167 -6.02 -7.46 4.15
CA LEU A 167 -5.16 -6.82 5.15
C LEU A 167 -4.60 -7.84 6.16
N ARG A 168 -5.45 -8.77 6.65
CA ARG A 168 -5.00 -9.85 7.54
C ARG A 168 -3.99 -10.76 6.85
N GLN A 169 -4.26 -11.19 5.63
CA GLN A 169 -3.34 -12.04 4.88
C GLN A 169 -1.97 -11.38 4.69
N LEU A 170 -1.93 -10.08 4.43
CA LEU A 170 -0.68 -9.33 4.32
C LEU A 170 0.11 -9.34 5.63
N THR A 171 -0.54 -9.05 6.75
CA THR A 171 0.12 -9.07 8.07
C THR A 171 0.53 -10.48 8.49
N ASP A 172 -0.34 -11.48 8.30
CA ASP A 172 -0.07 -12.88 8.62
C ASP A 172 1.10 -13.45 7.80
N SER A 173 1.31 -12.94 6.58
CA SER A 173 2.47 -13.28 5.73
C SER A 173 3.77 -12.58 6.15
N GLY A 174 3.74 -11.75 7.21
CA GLY A 174 4.89 -11.03 7.74
C GLY A 174 5.13 -9.65 7.12
N SER A 175 4.27 -9.18 6.23
CA SER A 175 4.38 -7.82 5.68
C SER A 175 4.12 -6.77 6.77
N ALA A 176 4.93 -5.72 6.82
CA ALA A 176 4.59 -4.48 7.51
C ALA A 176 3.57 -3.72 6.66
N VAL A 177 2.41 -3.38 7.20
CA VAL A 177 1.33 -2.74 6.44
C VAL A 177 1.03 -1.36 7.03
N LEU A 178 1.09 -0.33 6.21
CA LEU A 178 0.71 1.03 6.56
C LEU A 178 -0.46 1.47 5.67
N VAL A 179 -1.61 1.64 6.26
CA VAL A 179 -2.84 2.03 5.57
C VAL A 179 -3.23 3.45 5.91
N VAL A 180 -3.64 4.23 4.92
CA VAL A 180 -4.33 5.50 5.13
C VAL A 180 -5.82 5.23 5.12
N SER A 181 -6.50 5.43 6.23
CA SER A 181 -7.95 5.19 6.31
C SER A 181 -8.60 5.97 7.46
N ASN A 182 -9.88 6.30 7.28
CA ASN A 182 -10.75 6.79 8.35
C ASN A 182 -11.85 5.76 8.70
N LEU A 183 -11.81 4.56 8.13
CA LEU A 183 -12.81 3.52 8.37
C LEU A 183 -12.66 2.94 9.79
N PRO A 184 -13.73 2.96 10.62
CA PRO A 184 -13.67 2.45 11.99
C PRO A 184 -13.22 0.98 12.08
N SER A 185 -13.58 0.16 11.09
CA SER A 185 -13.19 -1.25 11.00
C SER A 185 -11.67 -1.42 10.82
N VAL A 186 -11.04 -0.57 10.00
CA VAL A 186 -9.59 -0.55 9.81
C VAL A 186 -8.91 -0.08 11.09
N LEU A 187 -9.38 1.03 11.67
CA LEU A 187 -8.85 1.58 12.92
C LEU A 187 -8.92 0.57 14.07
N GLY A 188 -9.99 -0.22 14.13
CA GLY A 188 -10.17 -1.26 15.15
C GLY A 188 -9.27 -2.48 14.99
N MET A 189 -8.62 -2.65 13.83
CA MET A 189 -7.66 -3.73 13.55
C MET A 189 -6.20 -3.31 13.70
N THR A 190 -5.93 -2.02 13.77
CA THR A 190 -4.56 -1.50 13.72
C THR A 190 -3.86 -1.59 15.07
N ASP A 191 -2.59 -1.97 15.04
CA ASP A 191 -1.71 -1.97 16.21
C ASP A 191 -1.32 -0.55 16.62
N ASN A 192 -1.28 0.36 15.66
CA ASN A 192 -0.82 1.73 15.87
C ASN A 192 -1.54 2.70 14.94
N VAL A 193 -1.99 3.84 15.47
CA VAL A 193 -2.71 4.88 14.71
C VAL A 193 -2.05 6.23 14.88
N VAL A 194 -1.77 6.90 13.76
CA VAL A 194 -1.33 8.29 13.74
C VAL A 194 -2.45 9.17 13.19
N HIS A 195 -2.85 10.17 13.96
CA HIS A 195 -3.86 11.14 13.55
C HIS A 195 -3.18 12.41 13.02
N LEU A 196 -3.43 12.75 11.76
CA LEU A 196 -2.95 13.98 11.14
C LEU A 196 -4.01 15.08 11.18
N GLY A 197 -3.55 16.32 11.44
CA GLY A 197 -4.42 17.50 11.36
C GLY A 197 -5.30 17.74 12.59
N GLN A 198 -4.86 17.22 13.75
CA GLN A 198 -5.41 17.64 15.06
C GLN A 198 -4.73 18.92 15.55
#